data_e1fe46364e4cbfc603c54c926bc02471
#
_entry.id   e1fe46364e4cbfc603c54c926bc02471
#
_cell.length_a   1.000
_cell.length_b   1.000
_cell.length_c   1.000
_cell.angle_alpha   90.00
_cell.angle_beta   90.00
_cell.angle_gamma   90.00
#
_symmetry.space_group_name_H-M   'P 1'
#
loop_
_entity.id
_entity.type
_entity.pdbx_description
1 polymer ?
#
loop_
_entity_poly.entity_id
_entity_poly.type
_entity_poly.pdbx_seq_one_letter_code
_entity_poly.pdbx_strand_id
1 'polypeptide(L)' 'MENLNELKINEEAVIVSVNTGKDIKRRLMDIGFVKGEKVKLILKNFGDNMRAYKIKNTIMALRVKDSKNIIIQKAK' A
#
# COMPACT_ATOMS: atom_id res chain seq x y z
N MET A 1 -4.79 -5.77 13.31
CA MET A 1 -4.10 -5.90 12.02
C MET A 1 -3.36 -4.62 11.70
N GLU A 2 -2.34 -4.73 10.89
CA GLU A 2 -1.48 -3.61 10.57
C GLU A 2 -1.92 -2.93 9.29
N ASN A 3 -1.52 -1.66 9.13
CA ASN A 3 -1.79 -0.94 7.88
C ASN A 3 -0.47 -0.69 7.14
N LEU A 4 -0.57 -0.18 5.91
CA LEU A 4 0.60 0.02 5.06
C LEU A 4 1.64 0.96 5.66
N ASN A 5 1.23 1.89 6.50
CA ASN A 5 2.17 2.84 7.11
C ASN A 5 3.14 2.17 8.08
N GLU A 6 2.85 0.94 8.48
CA GLU A 6 3.71 0.20 9.40
C GLU A 6 4.78 -0.62 8.71
N LEU A 7 4.82 -0.62 7.39
CA LEU A 7 5.88 -1.30 6.65
C LEU A 7 7.19 -0.54 6.72
N LYS A 8 8.27 -1.29 6.83
CA LYS A 8 9.62 -0.77 6.71
C LYS A 8 10.08 -0.89 5.27
N ILE A 9 11.10 -0.13 4.89
CA ILE A 9 11.64 -0.18 3.54
C ILE A 9 12.07 -1.61 3.20
N ASN A 10 11.66 -2.07 2.04
CA ASN A 10 11.88 -3.42 1.50
C ASN A 10 11.10 -4.52 2.23
N GLU A 11 10.27 -4.17 3.19
CA GLU A 11 9.42 -5.15 3.85
C GLU A 11 8.20 -5.44 2.96
N GLU A 12 7.83 -6.71 2.89
CA GLU A 12 6.67 -7.14 2.11
C GLU A 12 5.51 -7.51 3.01
N ALA A 13 4.31 -7.34 2.49
CA ALA A 13 3.09 -7.74 3.18
C ALA A 13 2.04 -8.14 2.16
N VAL A 14 0.98 -8.77 2.65
CA VAL A 14 -0.17 -9.16 1.83
C VAL A 14 -1.32 -8.23 2.15
N ILE A 15 -2.02 -7.76 1.14
CA ILE A 15 -3.16 -6.87 1.31
C ILE A 15 -4.34 -7.67 1.84
N VAL A 16 -4.95 -7.19 2.92
CA VAL A 16 -6.13 -7.81 3.53
C VAL A 16 -7.38 -7.06 3.12
N SER A 17 -7.37 -5.74 3.20
CA SER A 17 -8.51 -4.93 2.78
C SER A 17 -8.07 -3.52 2.43
N VAL A 18 -8.86 -2.86 1.60
CA VAL A 18 -8.63 -1.47 1.19
C VAL A 18 -9.85 -0.68 1.62
N ASN A 19 -9.68 0.16 2.63
CA ASN A 19 -10.78 0.90 3.27
C ASN A 19 -10.72 2.39 2.95
N THR A 20 -10.25 2.73 1.77
CA THR A 20 -10.20 4.12 1.29
C THR A 20 -11.56 4.52 0.70
N GLY A 21 -11.71 5.81 0.35
CA GLY A 21 -12.90 6.27 -0.34
C GLY A 21 -13.07 5.55 -1.68
N LYS A 22 -14.28 5.59 -2.21
CA LYS A 22 -14.65 4.82 -3.42
C LYS A 22 -13.75 5.11 -4.61
N ASP A 23 -13.46 6.36 -4.87
CA ASP A 23 -12.66 6.73 -6.05
C ASP A 23 -11.23 6.24 -5.94
N ILE A 24 -10.64 6.39 -4.76
CA ILE A 24 -9.28 5.95 -4.52
C ILE A 24 -9.22 4.43 -4.53
N LYS A 25 -10.19 3.78 -3.90
CA LYS A 25 -10.27 2.32 -3.87
C LYS A 25 -10.32 1.75 -5.29
N ARG A 26 -11.12 2.36 -6.15
CA ARG A 26 -11.24 1.90 -7.54
C ARG A 26 -9.92 2.00 -8.28
N ARG A 27 -9.22 3.13 -8.14
CA ARG A 27 -7.90 3.30 -8.75
C ARG A 27 -6.91 2.27 -8.26
N LEU A 28 -6.91 2.03 -6.96
CA LEU A 28 -5.99 1.07 -6.35
C LEU A 28 -6.28 -0.34 -6.87
N MET A 29 -7.55 -0.70 -6.96
CA MET A 29 -7.93 -2.01 -7.49
C MET A 29 -7.51 -2.19 -8.94
N ASP A 30 -7.64 -1.14 -9.74
CA ASP A 30 -7.24 -1.18 -11.15
C ASP A 30 -5.74 -1.42 -11.32
N ILE A 31 -4.94 -1.00 -10.35
CA ILE A 31 -3.49 -1.16 -10.38
C ILE A 31 -3.07 -2.53 -9.82
N GLY A 32 -3.92 -3.13 -9.01
CA GLY A 32 -3.63 -4.41 -8.41
C GLY A 32 -3.62 -4.43 -6.89
N PHE A 33 -3.99 -3.34 -6.23
CA PHE A 33 -4.13 -3.30 -4.77
C PHE A 33 -5.39 -4.02 -4.36
N VAL A 34 -5.35 -5.34 -4.44
CA VAL A 34 -6.51 -6.18 -4.10
C VAL A 34 -6.10 -7.19 -3.04
N LYS A 35 -7.10 -7.69 -2.32
CA LYS A 35 -6.88 -8.69 -1.29
C LYS A 35 -6.06 -9.87 -1.82
N GLY A 36 -5.04 -10.23 -1.07
CA GLY A 36 -4.18 -11.36 -1.42
C GLY A 36 -2.93 -10.99 -2.20
N GLU A 37 -2.84 -9.78 -2.73
CA GLU A 37 -1.66 -9.36 -3.47
C GLU A 37 -0.54 -8.93 -2.52
N LYS A 38 0.70 -9.18 -2.94
CA LYS A 38 1.87 -8.75 -2.18
C LYS A 38 2.21 -7.31 -2.50
N VAL A 39 2.57 -6.57 -1.47
CA VAL A 39 3.00 -5.18 -1.61
C VAL A 39 4.31 -5.00 -0.85
N LYS A 40 5.18 -4.15 -1.38
CA LYS A 40 6.49 -3.88 -0.79
C LYS A 40 6.70 -2.38 -0.70
N LEU A 41 7.17 -1.91 0.44
CA LEU A 41 7.53 -0.49 0.57
C LEU A 41 8.90 -0.25 -0.02
N ILE A 42 8.99 0.65 -1.00
CA ILE A 42 10.22 0.94 -1.71
C ILE A 42 10.88 2.22 -1.18
N LEU A 43 10.06 3.25 -0.92
CA LEU A 43 10.58 4.56 -0.56
C LEU A 43 9.65 5.24 0.43
N LYS A 44 10.23 5.91 1.43
CA LYS A 44 9.48 6.68 2.41
C LYS A 44 9.73 8.17 2.25
N ASN A 45 8.73 8.96 2.61
CA ASN A 45 8.88 10.41 2.83
C ASN A 45 9.52 11.16 1.66
N PHE A 46 9.07 10.84 0.45
CA PHE A 46 9.45 11.66 -0.68
C PHE A 46 8.26 12.59 -1.00
N GLY A 47 8.56 13.87 -1.16
CA GLY A 47 7.51 14.85 -1.36
C GLY A 47 6.61 14.98 -0.12
N ASP A 48 5.36 15.38 -0.32
CA ASP A 48 4.40 15.71 0.75
C ASP A 48 3.80 14.46 1.39
N ASN A 49 4.55 13.84 2.31
CA ASN A 49 4.08 12.65 3.01
C ASN A 49 3.66 11.53 2.07
N MET A 50 4.47 11.31 1.05
CA MET A 50 4.24 10.26 0.08
C MET A 50 5.12 9.06 0.39
N ARG A 51 4.63 7.89 0.00
CA ARG A 51 5.39 6.64 0.08
C ARG A 51 5.22 5.91 -1.23
N ALA A 52 6.28 5.27 -1.70
CA ALA A 52 6.23 4.49 -2.94
C ALA A 52 6.17 3.00 -2.61
N TYR A 53 5.24 2.33 -3.21
CA TYR A 53 5.04 0.89 -3.04
C TYR A 53 5.18 0.16 -4.36
N LYS A 54 5.73 -1.03 -4.30
CA LYS A 54 5.77 -1.92 -5.45
C LYS A 54 4.66 -2.96 -5.29
N ILE A 55 3.83 -3.09 -6.30
CA ILE A 55 2.81 -4.13 -6.36
C ILE A 55 2.82 -4.71 -7.77
N LYS A 56 2.94 -6.03 -7.87
CA LYS A 56 3.20 -6.70 -9.15
C LYS A 56 4.45 -6.08 -9.78
N ASN A 57 4.38 -5.59 -10.99
CA ASN A 57 5.52 -4.95 -11.66
C ASN A 57 5.36 -3.44 -11.74
N THR A 58 4.53 -2.89 -10.88
CA THR A 58 4.22 -1.46 -10.90
C THR A 58 4.66 -0.81 -9.59
N ILE A 59 5.22 0.38 -9.68
CA ILE A 59 5.53 1.20 -8.53
C ILE A 59 4.56 2.35 -8.52
N MET A 60 3.90 2.57 -7.38
CA MET A 60 2.99 3.70 -7.27
C MET A 60 3.19 4.42 -5.95
N ALA A 61 2.92 5.72 -5.97
CA ALA A 61 3.01 6.55 -4.78
C ALA A 61 1.63 6.71 -4.15
N LEU A 62 1.59 6.58 -2.82
CA LEU A 62 0.39 6.81 -2.03
C LEU A 62 0.68 7.80 -0.93
N ARG A 63 -0.30 8.64 -0.62
CA ARG A 63 -0.19 9.53 0.53
C ARG A 63 -0.33 8.72 1.81
N VAL A 64 0.38 9.15 2.85
CA VAL A 64 0.31 8.49 4.15
C VAL A 64 -1.13 8.39 4.64
N LYS A 65 -1.94 9.42 4.41
CA LYS A 65 -3.34 9.42 4.84
C LYS A 65 -4.18 8.34 4.15
N ASP A 66 -3.80 7.93 2.95
CA ASP A 66 -4.50 6.86 2.24
C ASP A 66 -3.94 5.50 2.62
N SER A 67 -2.63 5.41 2.79
CA SER A 67 -1.97 4.16 3.17
C SER A 67 -2.47 3.62 4.50
N LYS A 68 -2.81 4.49 5.43
CA LYS A 68 -3.28 4.04 6.75
C LYS A 68 -4.60 3.28 6.69
N ASN A 69 -5.34 3.43 5.59
CA ASN A 69 -6.63 2.75 5.41
C ASN A 69 -6.50 1.45 4.61
N ILE A 70 -5.28 1.04 4.29
CA ILE A 70 -5.04 -0.23 3.63
C ILE A 70 -4.49 -1.20 4.66
N ILE A 71 -5.28 -2.22 4.97
CA ILE A 71 -4.94 -3.21 6.00
C ILE A 71 -4.11 -4.31 5.37
N ILE A 72 -3.05 -4.67 6.05
CA ILE A 72 -2.11 -5.68 5.56
C ILE A 72 -1.80 -6.71 6.63
N GLN A 73 -1.19 -7.82 6.18
CA GLN A 73 -0.61 -8.81 7.05
C GLN A 73 0.84 -8.97 6.60
N LYS A 74 1.77 -8.72 7.50
CA LYS A 74 3.18 -8.80 7.15
C LYS A 74 3.59 -10.22 6.84
N ALA A 75 4.44 -10.36 5.83
CA ALA A 75 5.03 -11.64 5.50
C ALA A 75 6.02 -12.04 6.59
N LYS A 76 6.11 -13.32 6.83
CA LYS A 76 7.07 -13.85 7.80
C LYS A 76 8.35 -14.26 7.12
#